data_f3cb5ebf622ee02b21bdf5c42083e560
#
_entry.id   f3cb5ebf622ee02b21bdf5c42083e560
#
_cell.length_a   1.000
_cell.length_b   1.000
_cell.length_c   1.000
_cell.angle_alpha   90.00
_cell.angle_beta   90.00
_cell.angle_gamma   90.00
#
_symmetry.space_group_name_H-M   'P 1'
#
loop_
_entity.id
_entity.type
_entity.pdbx_description
1 polymer ?
#
loop_
_entity_poly.entity_id
_entity_poly.type
_entity_poly.pdbx_seq_one_letter_code
_entity_poly.pdbx_strand_id
1 'polypeptide(L)'
;MFDKSKLKLYFICGTQDVAEGESIIDVVTEALEAGITLFQYREKGKTALVGDDKVGMAKQLLSLCHQYDVPFIVNDDVSLAKDIDADGIHVGQNDLEVNEFAQQFENKIIGLSVGDVEEYLNSDLKYVDYMGVGPMFATTSKDDASLPVGPEMITQLRHYVNDFPIVAIGGINLDNTPSII
;
A
#
# COMPACT_ATOMS: atom_id res chain seq x y z
N MET A 1 7.67 17.12 4.13
CA MET A 1 6.18 16.97 4.07
C MET A 1 5.89 16.04 2.91
N PHE A 2 5.09 14.99 3.11
CA PHE A 2 4.74 14.01 2.09
C PHE A 2 3.94 14.65 0.94
N ASP A 3 4.28 14.31 -0.30
CA ASP A 3 3.57 14.79 -1.48
C ASP A 3 2.30 13.96 -1.72
N LYS A 4 1.14 14.53 -1.37
CA LYS A 4 -0.18 13.88 -1.54
C LYS A 4 -0.49 13.49 -2.98
N SER A 5 0.15 14.10 -3.98
CA SER A 5 -0.07 13.75 -5.39
C SER A 5 0.36 12.32 -5.71
N LYS A 6 1.25 11.73 -4.89
CA LYS A 6 1.65 10.33 -4.98
C LYS A 6 0.52 9.34 -4.65
N LEU A 7 -0.53 9.77 -3.98
CA LEU A 7 -1.70 8.92 -3.64
C LEU A 7 -2.83 8.95 -4.69
N LYS A 8 -2.66 9.65 -5.81
CA LYS A 8 -3.74 9.79 -6.83
C LYS A 8 -4.14 8.46 -7.45
N LEU A 9 -3.16 7.62 -7.79
CA LEU A 9 -3.38 6.30 -8.35
C LEU A 9 -2.34 5.35 -7.78
N TYR A 10 -2.72 4.65 -6.73
CA TYR A 10 -1.87 3.75 -5.96
C TYR A 10 -2.15 2.30 -6.33
N PHE A 11 -1.20 1.65 -6.97
CA PHE A 11 -1.31 0.26 -7.41
C PHE A 11 -0.61 -0.69 -6.42
N ILE A 12 -1.30 -1.77 -6.06
CA ILE A 12 -0.79 -2.80 -5.15
C ILE A 12 -0.83 -4.14 -5.88
N CYS A 13 0.29 -4.85 -5.92
CA CYS A 13 0.40 -6.15 -6.58
C CYS A 13 1.53 -7.00 -5.97
N GLY A 14 1.33 -8.30 -5.95
CA GLY A 14 2.32 -9.33 -5.73
C GLY A 14 2.21 -10.41 -6.79
N THR A 15 3.14 -11.37 -6.82
CA THR A 15 3.11 -12.45 -7.82
C THR A 15 1.86 -13.31 -7.73
N GLN A 16 1.27 -13.42 -6.53
CA GLN A 16 0.04 -14.16 -6.29
C GLN A 16 -1.22 -13.49 -6.88
N ASP A 17 -1.14 -12.22 -7.27
CA ASP A 17 -2.25 -11.45 -7.84
C ASP A 17 -2.27 -11.49 -9.38
N VAL A 18 -1.22 -12.06 -9.98
CA VAL A 18 -1.04 -12.12 -11.44
C VAL A 18 -1.65 -13.41 -11.98
N ALA A 19 -2.31 -13.34 -13.15
CA ALA A 19 -2.91 -14.50 -13.77
C ALA A 19 -1.86 -15.54 -14.18
N GLU A 20 -2.27 -16.81 -14.24
CA GLU A 20 -1.38 -17.90 -14.64
C GLU A 20 -0.82 -17.66 -16.05
N GLY A 21 0.51 -17.68 -16.16
CA GLY A 21 1.23 -17.44 -17.42
C GLY A 21 1.57 -15.98 -17.72
N GLU A 22 1.11 -15.04 -16.91
CA GLU A 22 1.50 -13.63 -16.99
C GLU A 22 2.69 -13.33 -16.08
N SER A 23 3.42 -12.27 -16.40
CA SER A 23 4.56 -11.78 -15.62
C SER A 23 4.16 -10.57 -14.78
N ILE A 24 4.48 -10.57 -13.48
CA ILE A 24 4.30 -9.37 -12.64
C ILE A 24 5.05 -8.16 -13.20
N ILE A 25 6.21 -8.37 -13.84
CA ILE A 25 6.98 -7.29 -14.48
C ILE A 25 6.16 -6.64 -15.59
N ASP A 26 5.48 -7.44 -16.42
CA ASP A 26 4.66 -6.91 -17.51
C ASP A 26 3.43 -6.18 -16.97
N VAL A 27 2.74 -6.76 -15.99
CA VAL A 27 1.58 -6.13 -15.33
C VAL A 27 1.95 -4.79 -14.68
N VAL A 28 3.07 -4.73 -13.97
CA VAL A 28 3.54 -3.49 -13.35
C VAL A 28 4.01 -2.48 -14.39
N THR A 29 4.64 -2.93 -15.48
CA THR A 29 5.03 -2.06 -16.61
C THR A 29 3.80 -1.38 -17.21
N GLU A 30 2.74 -2.14 -17.51
CA GLU A 30 1.48 -1.59 -18.04
C GLU A 30 0.86 -0.58 -17.07
N ALA A 31 0.87 -0.87 -15.77
CA ALA A 31 0.36 0.05 -14.75
C ALA A 31 1.18 1.36 -14.69
N LEU A 32 2.51 1.28 -14.80
CA LEU A 32 3.40 2.45 -14.84
C LEU A 32 3.16 3.28 -16.10
N GLU A 33 3.02 2.65 -17.26
CA GLU A 33 2.67 3.30 -18.53
C GLU A 33 1.29 3.96 -18.47
N ALA A 34 0.34 3.37 -17.73
CA ALA A 34 -0.98 3.93 -17.49
C ALA A 34 -0.97 5.11 -16.50
N GLY A 35 0.15 5.38 -15.83
CA GLY A 35 0.37 6.57 -15.00
C GLY A 35 0.02 6.39 -13.53
N ILE A 36 0.25 5.20 -12.96
CA ILE A 36 0.21 5.05 -11.49
C ILE A 36 1.20 6.01 -10.84
N THR A 37 0.88 6.48 -9.64
CA THR A 37 1.67 7.48 -8.94
C THR A 37 2.39 6.94 -7.71
N LEU A 38 2.04 5.72 -7.30
CA LEU A 38 2.67 4.96 -6.22
C LEU A 38 2.48 3.47 -6.49
N PHE A 39 3.48 2.65 -6.17
CA PHE A 39 3.39 1.20 -6.27
C PHE A 39 3.70 0.54 -4.93
N GLN A 40 2.92 -0.49 -4.55
CA GLN A 40 3.20 -1.31 -3.38
C GLN A 40 3.40 -2.77 -3.79
N TYR A 41 4.56 -3.31 -3.45
CA TYR A 41 4.86 -4.72 -3.58
C TYR A 41 4.34 -5.47 -2.35
N ARG A 42 3.22 -6.20 -2.54
CA ARG A 42 2.58 -7.01 -1.52
C ARG A 42 2.71 -8.49 -1.86
N GLU A 43 3.81 -9.09 -1.45
CA GLU A 43 4.12 -10.50 -1.66
C GLU A 43 3.71 -11.30 -0.42
N LYS A 44 2.45 -11.80 -0.39
CA LYS A 44 1.83 -12.42 0.79
C LYS A 44 0.81 -13.48 0.36
N GLY A 45 0.78 -14.61 1.04
CA GLY A 45 -0.15 -15.70 0.77
C GLY A 45 0.54 -16.99 0.39
N LYS A 46 -0.24 -18.02 0.06
CA LYS A 46 0.27 -19.40 -0.13
C LYS A 46 1.19 -19.58 -1.34
N THR A 47 0.99 -18.78 -2.38
CA THR A 47 1.75 -18.86 -3.65
C THR A 47 2.78 -17.74 -3.77
N ALA A 48 2.91 -16.89 -2.75
CA ALA A 48 3.86 -15.79 -2.73
C ALA A 48 5.31 -16.29 -2.78
N LEU A 49 6.18 -15.51 -3.42
CA LEU A 49 7.63 -15.75 -3.42
C LEU A 49 8.21 -15.61 -2.01
N VAL A 50 9.26 -16.36 -1.73
CA VAL A 50 9.97 -16.34 -0.45
C VAL A 50 11.49 -16.27 -0.66
N GLY A 51 12.23 -15.88 0.38
CA GLY A 51 13.69 -15.86 0.36
C GLY A 51 14.27 -15.01 -0.78
N ASP A 52 15.30 -15.52 -1.43
CA ASP A 52 16.05 -14.82 -2.48
C ASP A 52 15.20 -14.48 -3.71
N ASP A 53 14.21 -15.30 -4.04
CA ASP A 53 13.30 -15.04 -5.16
C ASP A 53 12.43 -13.81 -4.89
N LYS A 54 11.90 -13.67 -3.65
CA LYS A 54 11.16 -12.47 -3.21
C LYS A 54 12.04 -11.22 -3.27
N VAL A 55 13.27 -11.29 -2.76
CA VAL A 55 14.23 -10.18 -2.78
C VAL A 55 14.62 -9.82 -4.21
N GLY A 56 14.88 -10.82 -5.05
CA GLY A 56 15.23 -10.63 -6.45
C GLY A 56 14.13 -9.93 -7.24
N MET A 57 12.88 -10.35 -7.05
CA MET A 57 11.71 -9.73 -7.68
C MET A 57 11.51 -8.30 -7.18
N ALA A 58 11.60 -8.07 -5.86
CA ALA A 58 11.48 -6.74 -5.29
C ALA A 58 12.49 -5.75 -5.87
N LYS A 59 13.75 -6.15 -6.05
CA LYS A 59 14.80 -5.31 -6.67
C LYS A 59 14.51 -4.98 -8.13
N GLN A 60 13.99 -5.95 -8.90
CA GLN A 60 13.62 -5.71 -10.30
C GLN A 60 12.47 -4.70 -10.40
N LEU A 61 11.41 -4.87 -9.59
CA LEU A 61 10.27 -3.97 -9.56
C LEU A 61 10.64 -2.56 -9.04
N LEU A 62 11.50 -2.46 -8.02
CA LEU A 62 12.05 -1.19 -7.54
C LEU A 62 12.76 -0.44 -8.67
N SER A 63 13.67 -1.12 -9.38
CA SER A 63 14.39 -0.52 -10.51
C SER A 63 13.44 -0.08 -11.62
N LEU A 64 12.41 -0.87 -11.91
CA LEU A 64 11.39 -0.55 -12.90
C LEU A 64 10.58 0.69 -12.49
N CYS A 65 10.10 0.75 -11.26
CA CYS A 65 9.36 1.92 -10.74
C CYS A 65 10.19 3.21 -10.82
N HIS A 66 11.47 3.14 -10.46
CA HIS A 66 12.37 4.29 -10.53
C HIS A 66 12.59 4.81 -11.96
N GLN A 67 12.50 3.97 -13.00
CA GLN A 67 12.57 4.41 -14.40
C GLN A 67 11.39 5.33 -14.80
N TYR A 68 10.27 5.23 -14.06
CA TYR A 68 9.07 6.03 -14.26
C TYR A 68 8.86 7.11 -13.18
N ASP A 69 9.84 7.36 -12.33
CA ASP A 69 9.76 8.29 -11.18
C ASP A 69 8.60 7.95 -10.20
N VAL A 70 8.22 6.68 -10.10
CA VAL A 70 7.18 6.17 -9.20
C VAL A 70 7.85 5.57 -7.96
N PRO A 71 7.51 6.03 -6.73
CA PRO A 71 8.03 5.43 -5.51
C PRO A 71 7.56 4.00 -5.33
N PHE A 72 8.44 3.18 -4.75
CA PHE A 72 8.22 1.76 -4.47
C PHE A 72 8.06 1.52 -2.97
N ILE A 73 6.91 0.98 -2.56
CA ILE A 73 6.56 0.68 -1.18
C ILE A 73 6.59 -0.84 -0.96
N VAL A 74 7.19 -1.29 0.13
CA VAL A 74 7.12 -2.69 0.58
C VAL A 74 5.98 -2.85 1.59
N ASN A 75 5.19 -3.92 1.45
CA ASN A 75 4.15 -4.25 2.42
C ASN A 75 4.70 -5.11 3.56
N ASP A 76 4.50 -4.70 4.81
CA ASP A 76 4.78 -5.38 6.09
C ASP A 76 6.26 -5.74 6.36
N ASP A 77 7.04 -6.08 5.37
CA ASP A 77 8.38 -6.65 5.51
C ASP A 77 9.46 -5.56 5.70
N VAL A 78 9.67 -5.17 6.96
CA VAL A 78 10.66 -4.15 7.37
C VAL A 78 12.08 -4.55 6.93
N SER A 79 12.45 -5.83 7.01
CA SER A 79 13.77 -6.32 6.61
C SER A 79 13.97 -6.14 5.10
N LEU A 80 13.02 -6.61 4.30
CA LEU A 80 13.08 -6.46 2.85
C LEU A 80 13.18 -4.99 2.45
N ALA A 81 12.33 -4.12 3.03
CA ALA A 81 12.32 -2.70 2.71
C ALA A 81 13.69 -2.04 2.97
N LYS A 82 14.39 -2.43 4.03
CA LYS A 82 15.75 -1.98 4.35
C LYS A 82 16.79 -2.56 3.40
N ASP A 83 16.73 -3.86 3.16
CA ASP A 83 17.75 -4.60 2.39
C ASP A 83 17.83 -4.12 0.94
N ILE A 84 16.70 -3.67 0.37
CA ILE A 84 16.63 -3.14 -0.99
C ILE A 84 16.66 -1.61 -1.07
N ASP A 85 16.70 -0.92 0.08
CA ASP A 85 16.57 0.54 0.19
C ASP A 85 15.29 1.08 -0.48
N ALA A 86 14.14 0.45 -0.21
CA ALA A 86 12.85 0.85 -0.75
C ALA A 86 12.51 2.31 -0.41
N ASP A 87 11.65 2.95 -1.20
CA ASP A 87 11.21 4.33 -0.97
C ASP A 87 10.29 4.46 0.24
N GLY A 88 9.71 3.35 0.68
CA GLY A 88 8.87 3.33 1.87
C GLY A 88 8.36 1.95 2.25
N ILE A 89 7.53 1.95 3.29
CA ILE A 89 6.88 0.76 3.83
C ILE A 89 5.42 1.06 4.17
N HIS A 90 4.55 0.08 3.98
CA HIS A 90 3.16 0.13 4.43
C HIS A 90 2.89 -1.04 5.36
N VAL A 91 2.32 -0.76 6.54
CA VAL A 91 2.02 -1.78 7.57
C VAL A 91 0.56 -1.77 7.97
N GLY A 92 0.08 -2.90 8.48
CA GLY A 92 -1.26 -3.06 9.07
C GLY A 92 -1.24 -2.89 10.59
N GLN A 93 -2.44 -2.97 11.22
CA GLN A 93 -2.62 -2.79 12.67
C GLN A 93 -2.00 -3.91 13.53
N ASN A 94 -1.90 -5.12 12.97
CA ASN A 94 -1.37 -6.30 13.67
C ASN A 94 0.10 -6.58 13.35
N ASP A 95 0.72 -5.72 12.55
CA ASP A 95 2.12 -5.81 12.18
C ASP A 95 3.00 -5.08 13.23
N LEU A 96 4.28 -4.90 12.94
CA LEU A 96 5.17 -4.14 13.83
C LEU A 96 4.62 -2.72 14.07
N GLU A 97 4.61 -2.31 15.34
CA GLU A 97 4.30 -0.93 15.72
C GLU A 97 5.20 0.05 14.95
N VAL A 98 4.58 1.06 14.30
CA VAL A 98 5.32 2.05 13.51
C VAL A 98 6.47 2.67 14.31
N ASN A 99 6.25 2.97 15.59
CA ASN A 99 7.25 3.56 16.49
C ASN A 99 8.50 2.69 16.68
N GLU A 100 8.41 1.37 16.53
CA GLU A 100 9.53 0.45 16.71
C GLU A 100 10.54 0.52 15.55
N PHE A 101 10.07 0.81 14.34
CA PHE A 101 10.93 0.82 13.16
C PHE A 101 11.09 2.17 12.49
N ALA A 102 10.21 3.15 12.76
CA ALA A 102 10.18 4.43 12.04
C ALA A 102 11.51 5.18 12.00
N GLN A 103 12.30 5.10 13.08
CA GLN A 103 13.63 5.71 13.13
C GLN A 103 14.62 5.11 12.11
N GLN A 104 14.35 3.89 11.64
CA GLN A 104 15.15 3.19 10.62
C GLN A 104 14.73 3.58 9.19
N PHE A 105 13.61 4.30 9.06
CA PHE A 105 13.03 4.78 7.81
C PHE A 105 13.00 6.31 7.71
N GLU A 106 14.01 6.95 8.29
CA GLU A 106 14.15 8.41 8.18
C GLU A 106 14.21 8.83 6.70
N ASN A 107 13.38 9.79 6.32
CA ASN A 107 13.18 10.25 4.94
C ASN A 107 12.55 9.23 3.97
N LYS A 108 11.97 8.14 4.48
CA LYS A 108 11.20 7.17 3.70
C LYS A 108 9.70 7.37 3.94
N ILE A 109 8.88 6.88 3.02
CA ILE A 109 7.41 6.97 3.10
C ILE A 109 6.90 5.87 4.05
N ILE A 110 6.08 6.24 5.03
CA ILE A 110 5.44 5.28 5.94
C ILE A 110 3.93 5.37 5.80
N GLY A 111 3.31 4.29 5.36
CA GLY A 111 1.86 4.12 5.30
C GLY A 111 1.33 3.20 6.39
N LEU A 112 0.13 3.47 6.87
CA LEU A 112 -0.57 2.65 7.86
C LEU A 112 -1.99 2.32 7.39
N SER A 113 -2.38 1.04 7.46
CA SER A 113 -3.77 0.63 7.26
C SER A 113 -4.62 1.02 8.45
N VAL A 114 -5.79 1.61 8.20
CA VAL A 114 -6.79 1.96 9.20
C VAL A 114 -8.16 1.54 8.68
N GLY A 115 -8.80 0.57 9.32
CA GLY A 115 -10.09 0.05 8.89
C GLY A 115 -11.27 0.90 9.37
N ASP A 116 -11.17 1.49 10.56
CA ASP A 116 -12.24 2.27 11.17
C ASP A 116 -11.73 3.35 12.14
N VAL A 117 -12.68 4.07 12.78
CA VAL A 117 -12.37 5.13 13.74
C VAL A 117 -11.72 4.60 15.01
N GLU A 118 -12.04 3.38 15.45
CA GLU A 118 -11.45 2.77 16.66
C GLU A 118 -9.97 2.46 16.41
N GLU A 119 -9.64 1.84 15.28
CA GLU A 119 -8.25 1.62 14.87
C GLU A 119 -7.48 2.94 14.76
N TYR A 120 -8.09 3.96 14.15
CA TYR A 120 -7.49 5.29 14.08
C TYR A 120 -7.18 5.86 15.48
N LEU A 121 -8.13 5.82 16.41
CA LEU A 121 -7.96 6.38 17.76
C LEU A 121 -6.88 5.63 18.58
N ASN A 122 -6.64 4.37 18.25
CA ASN A 122 -5.61 3.54 18.89
C ASN A 122 -4.25 3.63 18.18
N SER A 123 -4.16 4.30 17.01
CA SER A 123 -2.93 4.40 16.22
C SER A 123 -2.14 5.68 16.57
N ASP A 124 -0.80 5.56 16.60
CA ASP A 124 0.09 6.72 16.66
C ASP A 124 0.56 7.10 15.26
N LEU A 125 0.07 8.24 14.76
CA LEU A 125 0.39 8.74 13.43
C LEU A 125 1.65 9.62 13.36
N LYS A 126 2.41 9.73 14.44
CA LYS A 126 3.58 10.63 14.53
C LYS A 126 4.57 10.48 13.38
N TYR A 127 4.78 9.27 12.92
CA TYR A 127 5.73 8.94 11.84
C TYR A 127 5.04 8.48 10.55
N VAL A 128 3.71 8.53 10.50
CA VAL A 128 2.92 8.07 9.36
C VAL A 128 2.69 9.21 8.37
N ASP A 129 2.95 8.97 7.09
CA ASP A 129 2.75 9.93 6.01
C ASP A 129 1.36 9.87 5.40
N TYR A 130 0.74 8.67 5.37
CA TYR A 130 -0.62 8.48 4.86
C TYR A 130 -1.30 7.26 5.49
N MET A 131 -2.63 7.27 5.48
CA MET A 131 -3.45 6.12 5.87
C MET A 131 -4.06 5.46 4.63
N GLY A 132 -4.01 4.12 4.59
CA GLY A 132 -4.80 3.30 3.67
C GLY A 132 -6.09 2.87 4.36
N VAL A 133 -7.24 3.33 3.87
CA VAL A 133 -8.55 3.08 4.50
C VAL A 133 -9.37 2.11 3.66
N GLY A 134 -9.84 1.05 4.28
CA GLY A 134 -10.64 0.02 3.60
C GLY A 134 -10.84 -1.25 4.43
N PRO A 135 -11.47 -2.27 3.80
CA PRO A 135 -11.88 -2.30 2.40
C PRO A 135 -13.12 -1.43 2.12
N MET A 136 -13.09 -0.62 1.06
CA MET A 136 -14.25 0.20 0.67
C MET A 136 -15.42 -0.66 0.20
N PHE A 137 -15.10 -1.70 -0.59
CA PHE A 137 -16.07 -2.65 -1.14
C PHE A 137 -15.58 -4.08 -0.90
N ALA A 138 -16.47 -5.06 -1.11
CA ALA A 138 -16.11 -6.48 -0.96
C ALA A 138 -14.92 -6.84 -1.86
N THR A 139 -13.96 -7.55 -1.32
CA THR A 139 -12.74 -7.98 -2.02
C THR A 139 -12.30 -9.35 -1.56
N THR A 140 -11.67 -10.10 -2.45
CA THR A 140 -11.04 -11.40 -2.19
C THR A 140 -9.51 -11.32 -2.21
N SER A 141 -8.95 -10.13 -2.37
CA SER A 141 -7.49 -9.93 -2.48
C SER A 141 -6.71 -10.15 -1.18
N LYS A 142 -7.42 -10.23 -0.04
CA LYS A 142 -6.87 -10.63 1.26
C LYS A 142 -7.69 -11.76 1.84
N ASP A 143 -7.05 -12.83 2.30
CA ASP A 143 -7.71 -13.97 2.96
C ASP A 143 -8.40 -13.57 4.28
N ASP A 144 -7.91 -12.51 4.92
CA ASP A 144 -8.36 -11.92 6.18
C ASP A 144 -9.07 -10.56 6.03
N ALA A 145 -9.62 -10.29 4.83
CA ALA A 145 -10.31 -9.03 4.60
C ALA A 145 -11.50 -8.85 5.55
N SER A 146 -11.52 -7.73 6.24
CA SER A 146 -12.65 -7.30 7.06
C SER A 146 -13.88 -7.03 6.20
N LEU A 147 -15.05 -6.89 6.83
CA LEU A 147 -16.25 -6.45 6.11
C LEU A 147 -16.02 -5.06 5.50
N PRO A 148 -16.62 -4.78 4.33
CA PRO A 148 -16.52 -3.46 3.72
C PRO A 148 -17.00 -2.36 4.67
N VAL A 149 -16.21 -1.29 4.77
CA VAL A 149 -16.53 -0.13 5.62
C VAL A 149 -17.23 0.98 4.85
N GLY A 150 -17.15 0.93 3.53
CA GLY A 150 -17.79 1.90 2.64
C GLY A 150 -17.09 3.26 2.56
N PRO A 151 -17.45 4.08 1.55
CA PRO A 151 -16.90 5.44 1.40
C PRO A 151 -17.21 6.37 2.58
N GLU A 152 -18.30 6.11 3.33
CA GLU A 152 -18.70 6.87 4.51
C GLU A 152 -17.62 6.85 5.60
N MET A 153 -16.81 5.83 5.67
CA MET A 153 -15.70 5.76 6.62
C MET A 153 -14.67 6.88 6.37
N ILE A 154 -14.41 7.21 5.12
CA ILE A 154 -13.54 8.35 4.78
C ILE A 154 -14.11 9.64 5.38
N THR A 155 -15.42 9.86 5.22
CA THR A 155 -16.10 11.05 5.78
C THR A 155 -16.01 11.07 7.31
N GLN A 156 -16.18 9.94 7.97
CA GLN A 156 -16.04 9.84 9.44
C GLN A 156 -14.62 10.18 9.89
N LEU A 157 -13.61 9.57 9.27
CA LEU A 157 -12.20 9.82 9.61
C LEU A 157 -11.80 11.28 9.35
N ARG A 158 -12.32 11.93 8.31
CA ARG A 158 -12.05 13.36 8.03
C ARG A 158 -12.43 14.29 9.17
N HIS A 159 -13.40 13.94 10.01
CA HIS A 159 -13.73 14.73 11.21
C HIS A 159 -12.61 14.73 12.26
N TYR A 160 -11.75 13.73 12.26
CA TYR A 160 -10.62 13.61 13.20
C TYR A 160 -9.30 14.10 12.61
N VAL A 161 -9.06 13.82 11.32
CA VAL A 161 -7.73 13.99 10.72
C VAL A 161 -7.61 15.19 9.77
N ASN A 162 -8.70 15.91 9.52
CA ASN A 162 -8.71 17.04 8.58
C ASN A 162 -8.06 16.68 7.23
N ASP A 163 -6.93 17.34 6.92
CA ASP A 163 -6.20 17.18 5.66
C ASP A 163 -5.13 16.08 5.66
N PHE A 164 -5.08 15.22 6.68
CA PHE A 164 -4.13 14.11 6.68
C PHE A 164 -4.30 13.23 5.43
N PRO A 165 -3.20 12.79 4.77
CA PRO A 165 -3.31 12.02 3.54
C PRO A 165 -4.04 10.69 3.76
N ILE A 166 -5.09 10.43 2.98
CA ILE A 166 -5.84 9.17 2.97
C ILE A 166 -5.89 8.64 1.54
N VAL A 167 -5.71 7.33 1.38
CA VAL A 167 -6.00 6.61 0.16
C VAL A 167 -7.02 5.51 0.44
N ALA A 168 -8.05 5.44 -0.38
CA ALA A 168 -9.06 4.40 -0.32
C ALA A 168 -8.56 3.10 -0.97
N ILE A 169 -8.90 1.95 -0.39
CA ILE A 169 -8.51 0.64 -0.92
C ILE A 169 -9.60 -0.40 -0.70
N GLY A 170 -9.58 -1.46 -1.51
CA GLY A 170 -10.40 -2.67 -1.38
C GLY A 170 -11.65 -2.66 -2.24
N GLY A 171 -11.70 -3.56 -3.23
CA GLY A 171 -12.82 -3.77 -4.13
C GLY A 171 -13.15 -2.59 -5.05
N ILE A 172 -12.22 -1.64 -5.23
CA ILE A 172 -12.40 -0.46 -6.08
C ILE A 172 -12.28 -0.85 -7.56
N ASN A 173 -13.18 -0.36 -8.36
CA ASN A 173 -13.22 -0.56 -9.81
C ASN A 173 -13.79 0.69 -10.52
N LEU A 174 -13.88 0.66 -11.86
CA LEU A 174 -14.33 1.80 -12.65
C LEU A 174 -15.76 2.24 -12.31
N ASP A 175 -16.64 1.29 -11.95
CA ASP A 175 -18.05 1.59 -11.69
C ASP A 175 -18.27 2.27 -10.33
N ASN A 176 -17.46 1.93 -9.33
CA ASN A 176 -17.62 2.42 -7.95
C ASN A 176 -16.66 3.55 -7.56
N THR A 177 -15.57 3.78 -8.32
CA THR A 177 -14.61 4.87 -8.09
C THR A 177 -15.28 6.25 -7.92
N PRO A 178 -16.33 6.64 -8.71
CA PRO A 178 -16.96 7.95 -8.55
C PRO A 178 -17.59 8.20 -7.17
N SER A 179 -17.84 7.16 -6.38
CA SER A 179 -18.37 7.31 -5.01
C SER A 179 -17.31 7.59 -3.95
N ILE A 180 -16.03 7.56 -4.33
CA ILE A 180 -14.89 7.73 -3.41
C ILE A 180 -14.20 9.09 -3.60
N ILE A 181 -14.29 9.64 -4.81
CA ILE A 181 -13.60 10.88 -5.25
C ILE A 181 -14.48 12.10 -4.99
#